data_01f9744369316af1558487401b8a812b
#
_entry.id   01f9744369316af1558487401b8a812b
#
_cell.length_a   1.000
_cell.length_b   1.000
_cell.length_c   1.000
_cell.angle_alpha   90.00
_cell.angle_beta   90.00
_cell.angle_gamma   90.00
#
_symmetry.space_group_name_H-M   'P 1'
#
loop_
_entity.id
_entity.type
_entity.pdbx_description
1 polymer ?
#
loop_
_entity_poly.entity_id
_entity_poly.type
_entity_poly.pdbx_seq_one_letter_code
_entity_poly.pdbx_strand_id
1 'polypeptide(L)'
;AYHWFDYQSDKTDRILHSGKFNWTYVLGTAMMDPMLLGKTVVVYNGDATAETWPKLIAKHQCTIFIGVPTIYRQIIQKTEFSAKDVPTLRHCMCAGEHLSDEMLGLWQDRFNQDIYEAIGMSECSYYLSHHPARPIRPGSAGCPQTGHKIHLLDENLEPVKDGEEGMLCIDEQDLGLFIEYWQLPDTTQATRKGGYFLTGDYAKRDEEGYVWFLGRRDDIINSFGFRISPHEIERVLKTHPDVADCVALEEEIGPDKNLVVASVIRHESSTLDETSLLAFANEHLAQYKVPKKIYFTQLFPRTANGKVLRKQMKADLKN
;
A
#
# COMPACT_ATOMS: atom_id res chain seq x y z
N ALA A 1 -0.63 16.88 3.86
CA ALA A 1 -1.34 16.09 4.88
C ALA A 1 -2.83 16.46 4.94
N TYR A 2 -3.15 17.72 4.86
CA TYR A 2 -4.52 18.19 5.08
C TYR A 2 -5.55 17.66 4.08
N HIS A 3 -5.20 17.52 2.83
CA HIS A 3 -6.11 17.02 1.80
C HIS A 3 -6.45 15.54 1.99
N TRP A 4 -5.48 14.74 2.43
CA TRP A 4 -5.72 13.33 2.70
C TRP A 4 -6.64 13.13 3.90
N PHE A 5 -6.42 13.89 4.97
CA PHE A 5 -7.26 13.83 6.19
C PHE A 5 -8.64 14.44 6.03
N ASP A 6 -8.84 15.32 5.05
CA ASP A 6 -10.09 16.06 4.87
C ASP A 6 -10.58 16.74 6.17
N TYR A 7 -9.68 17.32 6.95
CA TYR A 7 -10.06 18.01 8.18
C TYR A 7 -10.97 19.19 7.89
N GLN A 8 -12.10 19.23 8.60
CA GLN A 8 -13.06 20.33 8.49
C GLN A 8 -12.77 21.37 9.59
N SER A 9 -12.65 22.63 9.18
CA SER A 9 -12.28 23.72 10.09
C SER A 9 -13.35 24.02 11.14
N ASP A 10 -14.61 23.79 10.81
CA ASP A 10 -15.79 24.05 11.62
C ASP A 10 -16.24 22.84 12.46
N LYS A 11 -15.59 21.71 12.31
CA LYS A 11 -15.95 20.46 13.00
C LYS A 11 -14.84 19.98 13.94
N THR A 12 -15.27 19.45 15.06
CA THR A 12 -14.39 18.76 16.01
C THR A 12 -14.19 17.34 15.54
N ASP A 13 -13.17 17.12 14.70
CA ASP A 13 -12.84 15.76 14.26
C ASP A 13 -12.30 14.92 15.42
N ARG A 14 -12.69 13.65 15.40
CA ARG A 14 -12.30 12.61 16.35
C ARG A 14 -11.71 11.44 15.57
N ILE A 15 -10.42 11.23 15.74
CA ILE A 15 -9.64 10.28 14.98
C ILE A 15 -9.45 8.99 15.77
N LEU A 16 -9.72 7.85 15.16
CA LEU A 16 -9.37 6.53 15.66
C LEU A 16 -8.44 5.84 14.68
N HIS A 17 -7.29 5.37 15.15
CA HIS A 17 -6.36 4.56 14.37
C HIS A 17 -6.28 3.14 14.91
N SER A 18 -6.31 2.14 14.02
CA SER A 18 -6.25 0.72 14.40
C SER A 18 -4.85 0.20 14.72
N GLY A 19 -3.81 0.95 14.41
CA GLY A 19 -2.41 0.55 14.61
C GLY A 19 -1.87 0.89 16.00
N LYS A 20 -0.68 0.37 16.29
CA LYS A 20 0.06 0.63 17.54
C LYS A 20 1.05 1.79 17.37
N PHE A 21 1.26 2.57 18.44
CA PHE A 21 2.11 3.77 18.45
C PHE A 21 3.63 3.50 18.35
N ASN A 22 4.04 2.28 18.13
CA ASN A 22 5.43 1.92 17.82
C ASN A 22 5.75 2.00 16.31
N TRP A 23 4.83 2.52 15.51
CA TRP A 23 4.97 2.68 14.07
C TRP A 23 4.77 4.15 13.67
N THR A 24 5.67 4.70 12.82
CA THR A 24 5.65 6.10 12.38
C THR A 24 4.35 6.51 11.71
N TYR A 25 3.72 5.62 10.96
CA TYR A 25 2.39 5.85 10.38
C TYR A 25 1.36 6.24 11.46
N VAL A 26 1.31 5.49 12.56
CA VAL A 26 0.38 5.75 13.65
C VAL A 26 0.75 7.00 14.43
N LEU A 27 2.06 7.21 14.70
CA LEU A 27 2.54 8.41 15.39
C LEU A 27 2.17 9.70 14.64
N GLY A 28 2.35 9.73 13.31
CA GLY A 28 1.98 10.86 12.48
C GLY A 28 0.47 11.05 12.47
N THR A 29 -0.25 10.07 11.90
CA THR A 29 -1.67 10.23 11.58
C THR A 29 -2.61 10.17 12.78
N ALA A 30 -2.23 9.52 13.88
CA ALA A 30 -3.08 9.38 15.07
C ALA A 30 -2.61 10.17 16.29
N MET A 31 -1.52 10.91 16.21
CA MET A 31 -1.05 11.71 17.33
C MET A 31 -0.54 13.07 16.88
N MET A 32 0.56 13.12 16.12
CA MET A 32 1.23 14.39 15.84
C MET A 32 0.37 15.35 15.04
N ASP A 33 -0.13 14.93 13.88
CA ASP A 33 -0.91 15.80 13.00
C ASP A 33 -2.26 16.19 13.60
N PRO A 34 -3.07 15.27 14.13
CA PRO A 34 -4.34 15.64 14.77
C PRO A 34 -4.14 16.59 15.96
N MET A 35 -3.17 16.33 16.83
CA MET A 35 -2.92 17.16 18.01
C MET A 35 -2.40 18.54 17.65
N LEU A 36 -1.52 18.64 16.64
CA LEU A 36 -1.05 19.94 16.13
C LEU A 36 -2.22 20.82 15.65
N LEU A 37 -3.27 20.19 15.13
CA LEU A 37 -4.47 20.84 14.60
C LEU A 37 -5.60 20.96 15.62
N GLY A 38 -5.36 20.65 16.89
CA GLY A 38 -6.36 20.72 17.96
C GLY A 38 -7.51 19.71 17.81
N LYS A 39 -7.27 18.59 17.10
CA LYS A 39 -8.27 17.54 16.93
C LYS A 39 -8.22 16.53 18.08
N THR A 40 -9.31 15.81 18.29
CA THR A 40 -9.38 14.75 19.32
C THR A 40 -8.89 13.42 18.79
N VAL A 41 -8.04 12.75 19.54
CA VAL A 41 -7.56 11.40 19.21
C VAL A 41 -8.13 10.40 20.20
N VAL A 42 -8.68 9.30 19.70
CA VAL A 42 -9.13 8.14 20.49
C VAL A 42 -8.04 7.08 20.41
N VAL A 43 -7.41 6.78 21.55
CA VAL A 43 -6.35 5.78 21.67
C VAL A 43 -6.93 4.50 22.28
N TYR A 44 -6.70 3.38 21.64
CA TYR A 44 -7.07 2.07 22.15
C TYR A 44 -5.81 1.20 22.36
N ASN A 45 -5.68 0.66 23.58
CA ASN A 45 -4.56 -0.20 23.97
C ASN A 45 -5.06 -1.51 24.58
N GLY A 46 -5.89 -2.22 23.85
CA GLY A 46 -6.40 -3.54 24.26
C GLY A 46 -6.28 -4.54 23.13
N ASP A 47 -6.70 -5.76 23.41
CA ASP A 47 -6.83 -6.80 22.37
C ASP A 47 -7.98 -6.43 21.44
N ALA A 48 -7.70 -6.47 20.14
CA ALA A 48 -8.64 -6.05 19.11
C ALA A 48 -9.13 -7.23 18.26
N THR A 49 -10.42 -7.27 18.07
CA THR A 49 -11.10 -8.12 17.08
C THR A 49 -11.67 -7.25 15.96
N ALA A 50 -12.21 -7.85 14.92
CA ALA A 50 -12.87 -7.12 13.85
C ALA A 50 -13.99 -6.17 14.35
N GLU A 51 -14.73 -6.57 15.39
CA GLU A 51 -15.82 -5.78 15.98
C GLU A 51 -15.34 -4.61 16.84
N THR A 52 -14.11 -4.65 17.32
CA THR A 52 -13.56 -3.63 18.22
C THR A 52 -13.63 -2.24 17.59
N TRP A 53 -13.26 -2.15 16.31
CA TRP A 53 -13.13 -0.86 15.63
C TRP A 53 -14.49 -0.18 15.40
N PRO A 54 -15.50 -0.83 14.80
CA PRO A 54 -16.82 -0.23 14.66
C PRO A 54 -17.45 0.14 16.00
N LYS A 55 -17.28 -0.69 17.05
CA LYS A 55 -17.77 -0.39 18.41
C LYS A 55 -17.11 0.85 19.01
N LEU A 56 -15.80 1.04 18.81
CA LEU A 56 -15.09 2.23 19.28
C LEU A 56 -15.50 3.47 18.49
N ILE A 57 -15.66 3.36 17.16
CA ILE A 57 -16.16 4.45 16.31
C ILE A 57 -17.52 4.93 16.82
N ALA A 58 -18.45 4.01 17.01
CA ALA A 58 -19.80 4.31 17.51
C ALA A 58 -19.77 4.92 18.92
N LYS A 59 -19.07 4.27 19.87
CA LYS A 59 -18.99 4.68 21.29
C LYS A 59 -18.40 6.08 21.45
N HIS A 60 -17.33 6.37 20.72
CA HIS A 60 -16.59 7.64 20.84
C HIS A 60 -16.96 8.65 19.75
N GLN A 61 -17.95 8.33 18.91
CA GLN A 61 -18.41 9.20 17.82
C GLN A 61 -17.24 9.66 16.92
N CYS A 62 -16.38 8.70 16.54
CA CYS A 62 -15.24 9.02 15.69
C CYS A 62 -15.72 9.44 14.30
N THR A 63 -15.08 10.46 13.75
CA THR A 63 -15.40 11.01 12.42
C THR A 63 -14.44 10.54 11.35
N ILE A 64 -13.21 10.18 11.77
CA ILE A 64 -12.16 9.69 10.87
C ILE A 64 -11.65 8.35 11.42
N PHE A 65 -11.63 7.34 10.57
CA PHE A 65 -11.04 6.03 10.88
C PHE A 65 -9.83 5.76 10.00
N ILE A 66 -8.72 5.36 10.62
CA ILE A 66 -7.46 5.09 9.96
C ILE A 66 -7.07 3.64 10.23
N GLY A 67 -6.88 2.88 9.16
CA GLY A 67 -6.57 1.47 9.25
C GLY A 67 -5.53 1.02 8.23
N VAL A 68 -5.22 -0.27 8.30
CA VAL A 68 -4.50 -0.98 7.25
C VAL A 68 -5.48 -1.88 6.50
N PRO A 69 -5.18 -2.32 5.26
CA PRO A 69 -6.08 -3.14 4.45
C PRO A 69 -6.66 -4.34 5.19
N THR A 70 -5.83 -5.03 5.97
CA THR A 70 -6.24 -6.20 6.75
C THR A 70 -7.38 -5.89 7.73
N ILE A 71 -7.38 -4.71 8.36
CA ILE A 71 -8.44 -4.31 9.29
C ILE A 71 -9.76 -4.06 8.56
N TYR A 72 -9.73 -3.33 7.46
CA TYR A 72 -10.93 -3.11 6.63
C TYR A 72 -11.52 -4.43 6.15
N ARG A 73 -10.67 -5.34 5.66
CA ARG A 73 -11.09 -6.69 5.23
C ARG A 73 -11.73 -7.48 6.38
N GLN A 74 -11.12 -7.46 7.56
CA GLN A 74 -11.68 -8.17 8.72
C GLN A 74 -13.04 -7.62 9.16
N ILE A 75 -13.24 -6.31 9.12
CA ILE A 75 -14.54 -5.69 9.43
C ILE A 75 -15.59 -6.18 8.44
N ILE A 76 -15.29 -6.14 7.14
CA ILE A 76 -16.20 -6.58 6.08
C ILE A 76 -16.53 -8.08 6.20
N GLN A 77 -15.53 -8.93 6.42
CA GLN A 77 -15.72 -10.38 6.39
C GLN A 77 -16.28 -10.98 7.68
N LYS A 78 -16.00 -10.35 8.83
CA LYS A 78 -16.27 -10.94 10.15
C LYS A 78 -17.29 -10.20 10.99
N THR A 79 -17.91 -9.15 10.45
CA THR A 79 -18.92 -8.37 11.18
C THR A 79 -20.06 -7.97 10.27
N GLU A 80 -21.20 -7.62 10.88
CA GLU A 80 -22.37 -7.09 10.20
C GLU A 80 -22.52 -5.55 10.37
N PHE A 81 -21.53 -4.88 10.94
CA PHE A 81 -21.57 -3.43 11.10
C PHE A 81 -21.64 -2.71 9.74
N SER A 82 -22.38 -1.60 9.73
CA SER A 82 -22.68 -0.81 8.54
C SER A 82 -22.69 0.69 8.85
N ALA A 83 -22.94 1.53 7.87
CA ALA A 83 -23.08 2.98 8.04
C ALA A 83 -24.07 3.39 9.14
N LYS A 84 -25.12 2.58 9.37
CA LYS A 84 -26.14 2.84 10.40
C LYS A 84 -25.60 2.76 11.82
N ASP A 85 -24.58 1.92 12.02
CA ASP A 85 -23.97 1.67 13.33
C ASP A 85 -22.88 2.71 13.66
N VAL A 86 -22.37 3.39 12.65
CA VAL A 86 -21.28 4.39 12.78
C VAL A 86 -21.62 5.71 12.10
N PRO A 87 -22.75 6.34 12.43
CA PRO A 87 -23.31 7.48 11.67
C PRO A 87 -22.43 8.74 11.69
N THR A 88 -21.44 8.83 12.56
CA THR A 88 -20.49 9.94 12.63
C THR A 88 -19.28 9.76 11.73
N LEU A 89 -19.03 8.53 11.26
CA LEU A 89 -17.90 8.23 10.39
C LEU A 89 -18.10 8.88 9.03
N ARG A 90 -17.19 9.78 8.65
CA ARG A 90 -17.28 10.55 7.40
C ARG A 90 -16.05 10.39 6.50
N HIS A 91 -14.96 9.83 7.03
CA HIS A 91 -13.71 9.73 6.29
C HIS A 91 -12.93 8.49 6.73
N CYS A 92 -12.45 7.74 5.77
CA CYS A 92 -11.66 6.54 6.00
C CYS A 92 -10.31 6.63 5.27
N MET A 93 -9.25 6.25 5.95
CA MET A 93 -7.89 6.35 5.45
C MET A 93 -7.16 5.02 5.58
N CYS A 94 -6.31 4.72 4.60
CA CYS A 94 -5.54 3.49 4.56
C CYS A 94 -4.12 3.73 4.04
N ALA A 95 -3.16 3.03 4.61
CA ALA A 95 -1.79 2.97 4.09
C ALA A 95 -1.09 1.67 4.52
N GLY A 96 0.11 1.44 3.97
CA GLY A 96 0.98 0.31 4.31
C GLY A 96 0.93 -0.84 3.31
N GLU A 97 -0.21 -1.13 2.75
CA GLU A 97 -0.44 -2.10 1.67
C GLU A 97 -1.52 -1.55 0.74
N HIS A 98 -1.69 -2.14 -0.43
CA HIS A 98 -2.76 -1.77 -1.36
C HIS A 98 -4.07 -2.51 -1.02
N LEU A 99 -5.20 -1.79 -1.08
CA LEU A 99 -6.54 -2.38 -1.05
C LEU A 99 -6.95 -2.85 -2.45
N SER A 100 -7.58 -4.01 -2.54
CA SER A 100 -8.17 -4.47 -3.79
C SER A 100 -9.38 -3.62 -4.18
N ASP A 101 -9.61 -3.50 -5.49
CA ASP A 101 -10.76 -2.79 -6.05
C ASP A 101 -12.09 -3.35 -5.49
N GLU A 102 -12.16 -4.68 -5.33
CA GLU A 102 -13.30 -5.35 -4.71
C GLU A 102 -13.54 -4.87 -3.27
N MET A 103 -12.48 -4.78 -2.46
CA MET A 103 -12.60 -4.35 -1.06
C MET A 103 -13.04 -2.89 -0.95
N LEU A 104 -12.56 -2.03 -1.84
CA LEU A 104 -13.02 -0.63 -1.92
C LEU A 104 -14.52 -0.57 -2.22
N GLY A 105 -15.01 -1.37 -3.18
CA GLY A 105 -16.42 -1.48 -3.52
C GLY A 105 -17.27 -2.01 -2.36
N LEU A 106 -16.87 -3.11 -1.73
CA LEU A 106 -17.56 -3.69 -0.58
C LEU A 106 -17.66 -2.73 0.61
N TRP A 107 -16.62 -1.93 0.84
CA TRP A 107 -16.64 -0.92 1.89
C TRP A 107 -17.60 0.21 1.55
N GLN A 108 -17.55 0.73 0.33
CA GLN A 108 -18.46 1.77 -0.16
C GLN A 108 -19.93 1.33 -0.07
N ASP A 109 -20.25 0.12 -0.50
CA ASP A 109 -21.60 -0.41 -0.45
C ASP A 109 -22.14 -0.54 0.98
N ARG A 110 -21.28 -0.97 1.93
CA ARG A 110 -21.71 -1.23 3.32
C ARG A 110 -21.67 0.00 4.20
N PHE A 111 -20.66 0.86 4.05
CA PHE A 111 -20.43 2.02 4.93
C PHE A 111 -20.77 3.36 4.28
N ASN A 112 -21.05 3.38 2.97
CA ASN A 112 -21.28 4.61 2.18
C ASN A 112 -20.14 5.63 2.36
N GLN A 113 -18.91 5.13 2.41
CA GLN A 113 -17.68 5.91 2.56
C GLN A 113 -16.60 5.36 1.65
N ASP A 114 -15.81 6.25 1.07
CA ASP A 114 -14.60 5.88 0.35
C ASP A 114 -13.43 5.64 1.33
N ILE A 115 -12.46 4.82 0.89
CA ILE A 115 -11.20 4.66 1.61
C ILE A 115 -10.10 5.36 0.80
N TYR A 116 -9.49 6.36 1.38
CA TYR A 116 -8.42 7.13 0.76
C TYR A 116 -7.07 6.53 1.11
N GLU A 117 -6.44 5.91 0.12
CA GLU A 117 -5.12 5.30 0.28
C GLU A 117 -4.01 6.35 0.20
N ALA A 118 -2.90 6.08 0.90
CA ALA A 118 -1.68 6.88 0.80
C ALA A 118 -0.43 6.01 0.80
N ILE A 119 0.62 6.54 0.19
CA ILE A 119 1.98 6.03 0.30
C ILE A 119 2.82 7.04 1.07
N GLY A 120 3.59 6.51 1.99
CA GLY A 120 4.57 7.24 2.77
C GLY A 120 5.64 6.31 3.31
N MET A 121 6.65 6.89 3.91
CA MET A 121 7.75 6.19 4.56
C MET A 121 8.19 6.98 5.80
N SER A 122 9.05 6.41 6.62
CA SER A 122 9.56 7.11 7.80
C SER A 122 10.36 8.35 7.45
N GLU A 123 11.00 8.34 6.30
CA GLU A 123 11.82 9.41 5.77
C GLU A 123 11.01 10.58 5.19
N CYS A 124 9.79 10.30 4.71
CA CYS A 124 8.84 11.31 4.24
C CYS A 124 7.41 10.80 4.39
N SER A 125 6.67 11.38 5.32
CA SER A 125 5.33 10.91 5.66
C SER A 125 4.34 11.17 4.52
N TYR A 126 3.60 10.13 4.14
CA TYR A 126 2.47 10.12 3.17
C TYR A 126 2.52 11.22 2.10
N TYR A 127 3.54 11.17 1.28
CA TYR A 127 3.80 12.13 0.20
C TYR A 127 2.91 11.94 -1.03
N LEU A 128 2.27 10.77 -1.18
CA LEU A 128 1.25 10.48 -2.19
C LEU A 128 -0.04 10.04 -1.52
N SER A 129 -1.19 10.52 -1.99
CA SER A 129 -2.49 10.04 -1.52
C SER A 129 -3.63 10.28 -2.48
N HIS A 130 -4.72 9.52 -2.31
CA HIS A 130 -6.03 9.95 -2.73
C HIS A 130 -6.56 11.03 -1.79
N HIS A 131 -7.52 11.84 -2.25
CA HIS A 131 -8.22 12.82 -1.43
C HIS A 131 -9.60 13.14 -2.01
N PRO A 132 -10.56 13.66 -1.21
CA PRO A 132 -11.96 13.85 -1.65
C PRO A 132 -12.18 14.79 -2.84
N ALA A 133 -11.22 15.67 -3.14
CA ALA A 133 -11.35 16.62 -4.25
C ALA A 133 -11.04 15.99 -5.63
N ARG A 134 -10.67 14.70 -5.69
CA ARG A 134 -10.39 13.98 -6.93
C ARG A 134 -11.01 12.57 -6.89
N PRO A 135 -11.45 12.01 -8.02
CA PRO A 135 -11.92 10.64 -8.08
C PRO A 135 -10.85 9.66 -7.60
N ILE A 136 -11.25 8.64 -6.85
CA ILE A 136 -10.35 7.53 -6.53
C ILE A 136 -10.11 6.74 -7.80
N ARG A 137 -8.85 6.43 -8.10
CA ARG A 137 -8.45 5.49 -9.15
C ARG A 137 -7.91 4.24 -8.49
N PRO A 138 -8.70 3.18 -8.42
CA PRO A 138 -8.28 1.92 -7.82
C PRO A 138 -6.97 1.42 -8.43
N GLY A 139 -6.05 0.99 -7.57
CA GLY A 139 -4.70 0.54 -7.97
C GLY A 139 -3.65 1.64 -8.10
N SER A 140 -4.03 2.93 -8.12
CA SER A 140 -3.06 4.01 -7.99
C SER A 140 -2.77 4.36 -6.53
N ALA A 141 -1.68 5.05 -6.28
CA ALA A 141 -1.34 5.63 -4.99
C ALA A 141 -1.92 7.05 -4.79
N GLY A 142 -2.81 7.48 -5.68
CA GLY A 142 -3.27 8.86 -5.75
C GLY A 142 -2.26 9.79 -6.40
N CYS A 143 -2.23 11.04 -5.93
CA CYS A 143 -1.37 12.10 -6.46
C CYS A 143 -0.42 12.62 -5.40
N PRO A 144 0.66 13.34 -5.77
CA PRO A 144 1.48 14.06 -4.81
C PRO A 144 0.65 14.98 -3.94
N GLN A 145 0.82 14.90 -2.63
CA GLN A 145 0.16 15.81 -1.71
C GLN A 145 0.71 17.22 -1.85
N THR A 146 -0.14 18.20 -1.66
CA THR A 146 0.25 19.62 -1.76
C THR A 146 1.43 19.93 -0.84
N GLY A 147 2.47 20.50 -1.43
CA GLY A 147 3.72 20.85 -0.75
C GLY A 147 4.84 19.83 -0.93
N HIS A 148 4.52 18.61 -1.33
CA HIS A 148 5.54 17.61 -1.66
C HIS A 148 6.02 17.76 -3.11
N LYS A 149 7.32 17.59 -3.31
CA LYS A 149 8.01 17.69 -4.60
C LYS A 149 8.47 16.30 -5.01
N ILE A 150 7.61 15.59 -5.73
CA ILE A 150 7.82 14.19 -6.14
C ILE A 150 8.19 14.13 -7.61
N HIS A 151 9.23 13.36 -7.92
CA HIS A 151 9.75 13.18 -9.27
C HIS A 151 9.82 11.69 -9.62
N LEU A 152 9.64 11.39 -10.91
CA LEU A 152 9.96 10.10 -11.48
C LEU A 152 11.15 10.28 -12.42
N LEU A 153 12.27 9.65 -12.09
CA LEU A 153 13.55 9.85 -12.74
C LEU A 153 14.10 8.55 -13.31
N ASP A 154 14.85 8.65 -14.40
CA ASP A 154 15.64 7.54 -14.95
C ASP A 154 16.94 7.32 -14.15
N GLU A 155 17.80 6.42 -14.60
CA GLU A 155 19.10 6.13 -13.95
C GLU A 155 20.12 7.28 -14.04
N ASN A 156 19.92 8.21 -14.97
CA ASN A 156 20.73 9.42 -15.13
C ASN A 156 20.19 10.60 -14.32
N LEU A 157 19.09 10.40 -13.56
CA LEU A 157 18.35 11.40 -12.80
C LEU A 157 17.63 12.43 -13.70
N GLU A 158 17.30 12.04 -14.93
CA GLU A 158 16.48 12.85 -15.82
C GLU A 158 14.99 12.45 -15.68
N PRO A 159 14.06 13.42 -15.76
CA PRO A 159 12.63 13.14 -15.67
C PRO A 159 12.15 12.19 -16.78
N VAL A 160 11.41 11.15 -16.40
CA VAL A 160 10.73 10.27 -17.36
C VAL A 160 9.41 10.89 -17.81
N LYS A 161 8.92 10.49 -18.99
CA LYS A 161 7.63 10.94 -19.52
C LYS A 161 6.47 10.27 -18.77
N ASP A 162 5.31 10.90 -18.83
CA ASP A 162 4.09 10.29 -18.30
C ASP A 162 3.82 8.95 -19.02
N GLY A 163 3.45 7.94 -18.25
CA GLY A 163 3.29 6.56 -18.69
C GLY A 163 4.57 5.71 -18.65
N GLU A 164 5.75 6.32 -18.59
CA GLU A 164 7.02 5.61 -18.44
C GLU A 164 7.32 5.29 -16.97
N GLU A 165 8.08 4.22 -16.74
CA GLU A 165 8.54 3.82 -15.42
C GLU A 165 9.77 4.64 -15.02
N GLY A 166 9.77 5.11 -13.76
CA GLY A 166 10.89 5.82 -13.18
C GLY A 166 11.10 5.50 -11.70
N MET A 167 12.28 5.84 -11.21
CA MET A 167 12.55 5.85 -9.77
C MET A 167 11.73 6.96 -9.13
N LEU A 168 11.01 6.62 -8.07
CA LEU A 168 10.30 7.59 -7.26
C LEU A 168 11.29 8.33 -6.37
N CYS A 169 11.42 9.61 -6.60
CA CYS A 169 12.38 10.46 -5.92
C CYS A 169 11.68 11.66 -5.28
N ILE A 170 12.22 12.13 -4.17
CA ILE A 170 11.73 13.31 -3.46
C ILE A 170 12.83 14.39 -3.52
N ASP A 171 12.46 15.61 -3.89
CA ASP A 171 13.39 16.75 -3.88
C ASP A 171 13.99 16.94 -2.47
N GLU A 172 15.30 17.12 -2.35
CA GLU A 172 15.95 17.33 -1.05
C GLU A 172 15.49 18.59 -0.33
N GLN A 173 14.86 19.54 -1.03
CA GLN A 173 14.27 20.73 -0.44
C GLN A 173 12.82 20.53 0.01
N ASP A 174 12.27 19.32 -0.08
CA ASP A 174 10.95 18.99 0.42
C ASP A 174 10.92 19.12 1.96
N LEU A 175 10.00 19.92 2.47
CA LEU A 175 9.91 20.20 3.92
C LEU A 175 9.46 18.98 4.74
N GLY A 176 8.87 17.99 4.11
CA GLY A 176 8.45 16.74 4.74
C GLY A 176 9.54 15.68 4.79
N LEU A 177 10.69 15.94 4.13
CA LEU A 177 11.80 14.98 4.11
C LEU A 177 12.55 14.99 5.43
N PHE A 178 12.96 13.80 5.92
CA PHE A 178 13.76 13.64 7.13
C PHE A 178 15.11 14.35 7.03
N ILE A 179 15.69 14.68 8.17
CA ILE A 179 16.99 15.36 8.22
C ILE A 179 18.10 14.35 7.93
N GLU A 180 18.17 13.27 8.72
CA GLU A 180 19.20 12.24 8.60
C GLU A 180 18.82 10.96 9.37
N TYR A 181 19.46 9.85 9.07
CA TYR A 181 19.47 8.67 9.94
C TYR A 181 20.40 8.91 11.12
N TRP A 182 19.86 8.73 12.33
CA TRP A 182 20.59 8.99 13.56
C TRP A 182 21.91 8.22 13.63
N GLN A 183 23.01 8.93 13.77
CA GLN A 183 24.38 8.39 13.83
C GLN A 183 24.81 7.52 12.61
N LEU A 184 24.16 7.68 11.46
CA LEU A 184 24.45 6.96 10.22
C LEU A 184 24.61 7.92 9.03
N PRO A 185 25.62 8.82 9.05
CA PRO A 185 25.79 9.82 8.00
C PRO A 185 26.05 9.19 6.62
N ASP A 186 26.85 8.14 6.56
CA ASP A 186 27.14 7.46 5.29
C ASP A 186 25.89 6.82 4.67
N THR A 187 25.06 6.23 5.50
CA THR A 187 23.74 5.68 5.07
C THR A 187 22.84 6.80 4.55
N THR A 188 22.80 7.93 5.27
CA THR A 188 22.04 9.11 4.85
C THR A 188 22.52 9.62 3.50
N GLN A 189 23.82 9.78 3.34
CA GLN A 189 24.41 10.25 2.08
C GLN A 189 24.17 9.28 0.91
N ALA A 190 24.20 7.98 1.16
CA ALA A 190 23.95 6.95 0.13
C ALA A 190 22.51 6.99 -0.44
N THR A 191 21.54 7.55 0.30
CA THR A 191 20.16 7.71 -0.16
C THR A 191 19.93 9.01 -0.92
N ARG A 192 20.93 9.90 -1.03
CA ARG A 192 20.81 11.21 -1.68
C ARG A 192 21.73 11.29 -2.88
N LYS A 193 21.19 11.77 -4.00
CA LYS A 193 21.97 11.91 -5.24
C LYS A 193 21.36 13.00 -6.12
N GLY A 194 22.17 13.92 -6.60
CA GLY A 194 21.78 14.94 -7.56
C GLY A 194 20.69 15.90 -7.08
N GLY A 195 20.57 16.14 -5.78
CA GLY A 195 19.53 16.99 -5.18
C GLY A 195 18.20 16.24 -4.90
N TYR A 196 18.23 14.91 -4.95
CA TYR A 196 17.07 14.06 -4.71
C TYR A 196 17.33 13.01 -3.63
N PHE A 197 16.33 12.76 -2.81
CA PHE A 197 16.26 11.58 -1.98
C PHE A 197 15.67 10.42 -2.80
N LEU A 198 16.39 9.32 -2.88
CA LEU A 198 16.01 8.11 -3.61
C LEU A 198 15.20 7.20 -2.69
N THR A 199 13.89 7.10 -2.92
CA THR A 199 13.00 6.28 -2.05
C THR A 199 13.28 4.78 -2.14
N GLY A 200 13.92 4.34 -3.22
CA GLY A 200 14.11 2.95 -3.58
C GLY A 200 12.86 2.30 -4.19
N ASP A 201 11.86 3.07 -4.51
CA ASP A 201 10.61 2.64 -5.14
C ASP A 201 10.61 2.98 -6.63
N TYR A 202 9.88 2.20 -7.43
CA TYR A 202 9.58 2.48 -8.81
C TYR A 202 8.09 2.75 -8.99
N ALA A 203 7.79 3.71 -9.84
CA ALA A 203 6.42 4.10 -10.15
C ALA A 203 6.30 4.56 -11.61
N LYS A 204 5.08 4.72 -12.08
CA LYS A 204 4.74 5.47 -13.28
C LYS A 204 3.67 6.50 -12.95
N ARG A 205 3.61 7.58 -13.70
CA ARG A 205 2.59 8.62 -13.56
C ARG A 205 1.77 8.70 -14.84
N ASP A 206 0.45 8.82 -14.70
CA ASP A 206 -0.40 9.07 -15.87
C ASP A 206 -0.51 10.57 -16.17
N GLU A 207 -1.12 10.89 -17.33
CA GLU A 207 -1.32 12.26 -17.81
C GLU A 207 -2.18 13.13 -16.86
N GLU A 208 -2.97 12.50 -15.99
CA GLU A 208 -3.78 13.20 -14.99
C GLU A 208 -3.05 13.38 -13.65
N GLY A 209 -1.82 12.88 -13.54
CA GLY A 209 -0.95 13.01 -12.37
C GLY A 209 -1.13 11.95 -11.29
N TYR A 210 -1.91 10.89 -11.55
CA TYR A 210 -1.97 9.76 -10.64
C TYR A 210 -0.71 8.90 -10.75
N VAL A 211 -0.21 8.47 -9.59
CA VAL A 211 1.01 7.67 -9.49
C VAL A 211 0.66 6.22 -9.22
N TRP A 212 1.24 5.33 -10.02
CA TRP A 212 1.05 3.89 -9.94
C TRP A 212 2.32 3.26 -9.40
N PHE A 213 2.26 2.75 -8.19
CA PHE A 213 3.38 2.08 -7.53
C PHE A 213 3.67 0.74 -8.19
N LEU A 214 4.92 0.52 -8.59
CA LEU A 214 5.35 -0.70 -9.29
C LEU A 214 6.08 -1.68 -8.38
N GLY A 215 6.65 -1.19 -7.30
CA GLY A 215 7.36 -2.01 -6.31
C GLY A 215 8.67 -1.37 -5.85
N ARG A 216 9.29 -2.03 -4.86
CA ARG A 216 10.64 -1.69 -4.41
C ARG A 216 11.66 -2.07 -5.48
N ARG A 217 12.75 -1.33 -5.59
CA ARG A 217 13.87 -1.66 -6.48
C ARG A 217 14.34 -3.10 -6.31
N ASP A 218 14.42 -3.57 -5.07
CA ASP A 218 14.88 -4.91 -4.72
C ASP A 218 13.82 -6.00 -4.95
N ASP A 219 12.56 -5.61 -5.12
CA ASP A 219 11.44 -6.53 -5.36
C ASP A 219 11.04 -6.62 -6.84
N ILE A 220 11.47 -5.66 -7.68
CA ILE A 220 11.24 -5.71 -9.13
C ILE A 220 11.86 -7.01 -9.67
N ILE A 221 11.06 -7.76 -10.40
CA ILE A 221 11.45 -9.02 -11.01
C ILE A 221 12.20 -8.70 -12.30
N ASN A 222 13.46 -9.14 -12.40
CA ASN A 222 14.25 -9.03 -13.62
C ASN A 222 14.25 -10.38 -14.32
N SER A 223 13.43 -10.51 -15.37
CA SER A 223 13.28 -11.78 -16.09
C SER A 223 13.52 -11.57 -17.58
N PHE A 224 14.53 -12.27 -18.14
CA PHE A 224 14.90 -12.21 -19.55
C PHE A 224 15.03 -10.79 -20.14
N GLY A 225 15.58 -9.85 -19.35
CA GLY A 225 15.79 -8.46 -19.76
C GLY A 225 14.59 -7.55 -19.53
N PHE A 226 13.46 -8.08 -19.07
CA PHE A 226 12.30 -7.28 -18.66
C PHE A 226 12.36 -6.96 -17.17
N ARG A 227 11.98 -5.72 -16.85
CA ARG A 227 11.71 -5.29 -15.47
C ARG A 227 10.22 -5.41 -15.24
N ILE A 228 9.81 -6.24 -14.29
CA ILE A 228 8.41 -6.63 -14.11
C ILE A 228 7.98 -6.29 -12.69
N SER A 229 6.91 -5.52 -12.57
CA SER A 229 6.29 -5.23 -11.28
C SER A 229 5.64 -6.48 -10.68
N PRO A 230 6.05 -6.94 -9.50
CA PRO A 230 5.35 -8.04 -8.83
C PRO A 230 3.91 -7.68 -8.47
N HIS A 231 3.64 -6.42 -8.12
CA HIS A 231 2.31 -5.96 -7.73
C HIS A 231 1.30 -6.00 -8.88
N GLU A 232 1.75 -5.79 -10.12
CA GLU A 232 0.88 -5.89 -11.29
C GLU A 232 0.40 -7.34 -11.50
N ILE A 233 1.30 -8.30 -11.34
CA ILE A 233 0.97 -9.73 -11.42
C ILE A 233 0.03 -10.12 -10.27
N GLU A 234 0.38 -9.74 -9.05
CA GLU A 234 -0.41 -10.02 -7.85
C GLU A 234 -1.83 -9.45 -7.94
N ARG A 235 -1.96 -8.23 -8.44
CA ARG A 235 -3.26 -7.59 -8.63
C ARG A 235 -4.13 -8.41 -9.58
N VAL A 236 -3.59 -8.85 -10.70
CA VAL A 236 -4.33 -9.67 -11.66
C VAL A 236 -4.70 -11.02 -11.06
N LEU A 237 -3.74 -11.75 -10.47
CA LEU A 237 -4.02 -13.07 -9.91
C LEU A 237 -5.05 -13.03 -8.77
N LYS A 238 -5.07 -11.96 -7.99
CA LYS A 238 -6.05 -11.75 -6.91
C LYS A 238 -7.48 -11.48 -7.40
N THR A 239 -7.70 -11.21 -8.68
CA THR A 239 -9.06 -11.12 -9.24
C THR A 239 -9.68 -12.50 -9.52
N HIS A 240 -8.89 -13.58 -9.46
CA HIS A 240 -9.42 -14.93 -9.58
C HIS A 240 -10.19 -15.31 -8.31
N PRO A 241 -11.44 -15.81 -8.42
CA PRO A 241 -12.31 -16.04 -7.26
C PRO A 241 -11.78 -17.04 -6.23
N ASP A 242 -10.90 -17.92 -6.65
CA ASP A 242 -10.30 -18.95 -5.79
C ASP A 242 -8.97 -18.52 -5.13
N VAL A 243 -8.46 -17.32 -5.42
CA VAL A 243 -7.22 -16.80 -4.87
C VAL A 243 -7.50 -15.90 -3.68
N ALA A 244 -7.08 -16.34 -2.49
CA ALA A 244 -7.21 -15.56 -1.25
C ALA A 244 -6.08 -14.54 -1.09
N ASP A 245 -4.85 -14.89 -1.48
CA ASP A 245 -3.70 -14.00 -1.50
C ASP A 245 -2.62 -14.51 -2.47
N CYS A 246 -1.76 -13.61 -2.95
CA CYS A 246 -0.73 -13.93 -3.93
C CYS A 246 0.50 -13.04 -3.74
N VAL A 247 1.68 -13.62 -3.94
CA VAL A 247 2.98 -12.94 -3.96
C VAL A 247 3.75 -13.38 -5.19
N ALA A 248 4.06 -12.45 -6.09
CA ALA A 248 4.89 -12.71 -7.25
C ALA A 248 6.37 -12.48 -6.91
N LEU A 249 7.22 -13.37 -7.36
CA LEU A 249 8.64 -13.43 -7.03
C LEU A 249 9.47 -13.78 -8.28
N GLU A 250 10.76 -13.51 -8.20
CA GLU A 250 11.73 -14.10 -9.12
C GLU A 250 12.30 -15.41 -8.53
N GLU A 251 12.43 -16.40 -9.37
CA GLU A 251 13.15 -17.66 -9.09
C GLU A 251 14.37 -17.74 -9.97
N GLU A 252 15.55 -17.80 -9.38
CA GLU A 252 16.81 -17.95 -10.09
C GLU A 252 16.98 -19.40 -10.60
N ILE A 253 17.08 -19.56 -11.90
CA ILE A 253 17.24 -20.86 -12.55
C ILE A 253 18.65 -21.08 -13.14
N GLY A 254 19.53 -20.12 -12.99
CA GLY A 254 20.92 -20.14 -13.45
C GLY A 254 21.52 -18.75 -13.47
N PRO A 255 22.81 -18.61 -13.81
CA PRO A 255 23.47 -17.32 -13.85
C PRO A 255 22.72 -16.33 -14.73
N ASP A 256 22.30 -15.20 -14.15
CA ASP A 256 21.56 -14.12 -14.80
C ASP A 256 20.21 -14.53 -15.47
N LYS A 257 19.64 -15.66 -15.01
CA LYS A 257 18.36 -16.17 -15.53
C LYS A 257 17.36 -16.35 -14.41
N ASN A 258 16.37 -15.48 -14.40
CA ASN A 258 15.26 -15.52 -13.44
C ASN A 258 13.95 -15.78 -14.16
N LEU A 259 13.11 -16.60 -13.57
CA LEU A 259 11.72 -16.81 -13.94
C LEU A 259 10.81 -15.96 -13.07
N VAL A 260 9.72 -15.51 -13.64
CA VAL A 260 8.57 -15.02 -12.88
C VAL A 260 7.85 -16.22 -12.29
N VAL A 261 7.65 -16.23 -10.98
CA VAL A 261 6.85 -17.25 -10.27
C VAL A 261 5.85 -16.58 -9.33
N ALA A 262 4.82 -17.30 -8.91
CA ALA A 262 3.87 -16.79 -7.93
C ALA A 262 3.64 -17.83 -6.81
N SER A 263 3.69 -17.36 -5.56
CA SER A 263 3.19 -18.10 -4.40
C SER A 263 1.74 -17.67 -4.14
N VAL A 264 0.84 -18.65 -3.99
CA VAL A 264 -0.60 -18.40 -3.93
C VAL A 264 -1.22 -19.10 -2.73
N ILE A 265 -2.03 -18.37 -1.98
CA ILE A 265 -2.93 -18.91 -0.97
C ILE A 265 -4.31 -19.02 -1.62
N ARG A 266 -4.88 -20.21 -1.60
CA ARG A 266 -6.25 -20.46 -2.09
C ARG A 266 -7.28 -20.24 -0.98
N HIS A 267 -8.52 -19.95 -1.35
CA HIS A 267 -9.63 -20.08 -0.41
C HIS A 267 -9.80 -21.53 0.07
N GLU A 268 -10.26 -21.74 1.32
CA GLU A 268 -10.26 -23.06 1.99
C GLU A 268 -10.96 -24.19 1.19
N SER A 269 -12.00 -23.84 0.43
CA SER A 269 -12.78 -24.82 -0.38
C SER A 269 -12.31 -24.94 -1.82
N SER A 270 -11.27 -24.24 -2.21
CA SER A 270 -10.83 -24.17 -3.61
C SER A 270 -10.06 -25.41 -4.05
N THR A 271 -10.37 -25.90 -5.25
CA THR A 271 -9.63 -26.95 -5.97
C THR A 271 -8.74 -26.38 -7.09
N LEU A 272 -8.54 -25.06 -7.12
CA LEU A 272 -7.71 -24.40 -8.12
C LEU A 272 -6.34 -25.05 -8.23
N ASP A 273 -5.97 -25.42 -9.45
CA ASP A 273 -4.66 -25.99 -9.75
C ASP A 273 -3.74 -24.99 -10.49
N GLU A 274 -2.48 -25.35 -10.65
CA GLU A 274 -1.48 -24.53 -11.32
C GLU A 274 -1.87 -24.25 -12.78
N THR A 275 -2.34 -25.25 -13.52
CA THR A 275 -2.68 -25.16 -14.94
C THR A 275 -3.79 -24.14 -15.17
N SER A 276 -4.85 -24.21 -14.36
CA SER A 276 -5.99 -23.29 -14.44
C SER A 276 -5.60 -21.85 -14.11
N LEU A 277 -4.77 -21.65 -13.08
CA LEU A 277 -4.34 -20.29 -12.71
C LEU A 277 -3.33 -19.71 -13.72
N LEU A 278 -2.47 -20.53 -14.32
CA LEU A 278 -1.58 -20.09 -15.40
C LEU A 278 -2.38 -19.72 -16.67
N ALA A 279 -3.43 -20.47 -17.01
CA ALA A 279 -4.32 -20.12 -18.11
C ALA A 279 -5.00 -18.78 -17.86
N PHE A 280 -5.56 -18.57 -16.66
CA PHE A 280 -6.12 -17.29 -16.25
C PHE A 280 -5.10 -16.15 -16.35
N ALA A 281 -3.89 -16.35 -15.84
CA ALA A 281 -2.82 -15.35 -15.93
C ALA A 281 -2.49 -14.99 -17.38
N ASN A 282 -2.46 -15.99 -18.25
CA ASN A 282 -2.14 -15.81 -19.66
C ASN A 282 -3.21 -15.01 -20.47
N GLU A 283 -4.46 -15.04 -20.00
CA GLU A 283 -5.56 -14.25 -20.59
C GLU A 283 -5.53 -12.77 -20.16
N HIS A 284 -4.96 -12.49 -18.97
CA HIS A 284 -5.06 -11.17 -18.35
C HIS A 284 -3.73 -10.41 -18.22
N LEU A 285 -2.60 -11.07 -18.48
CA LEU A 285 -1.27 -10.49 -18.40
C LEU A 285 -0.55 -10.54 -19.75
N ALA A 286 0.31 -9.55 -20.00
CA ALA A 286 1.25 -9.63 -21.13
C ALA A 286 2.15 -10.87 -20.96
N GLN A 287 2.49 -11.54 -22.07
CA GLN A 287 3.18 -12.82 -22.12
C GLN A 287 4.46 -12.88 -21.25
N TYR A 288 5.23 -11.80 -21.21
CA TYR A 288 6.48 -11.72 -20.44
C TYR A 288 6.25 -11.56 -18.92
N LYS A 289 5.03 -11.22 -18.48
CA LYS A 289 4.61 -11.08 -17.08
C LYS A 289 3.97 -12.34 -16.52
N VAL A 290 3.56 -13.27 -17.39
CA VAL A 290 2.89 -14.51 -16.98
C VAL A 290 3.84 -15.36 -16.14
N PRO A 291 3.48 -15.72 -14.90
CA PRO A 291 4.26 -16.63 -14.10
C PRO A 291 4.55 -17.94 -14.85
N LYS A 292 5.73 -18.49 -14.67
CA LYS A 292 6.10 -19.78 -15.28
C LYS A 292 5.82 -20.94 -14.34
N LYS A 293 5.54 -20.63 -13.06
CA LYS A 293 5.23 -21.62 -12.04
C LYS A 293 4.38 -21.00 -10.92
N ILE A 294 3.47 -21.78 -10.37
CA ILE A 294 2.65 -21.41 -9.22
C ILE A 294 2.97 -22.33 -8.05
N TYR A 295 3.30 -21.76 -6.90
CA TYR A 295 3.49 -22.48 -5.66
C TYR A 295 2.30 -22.25 -4.74
N PHE A 296 1.55 -23.28 -4.40
CA PHE A 296 0.49 -23.17 -3.43
C PHE A 296 1.00 -23.29 -2.00
N THR A 297 0.60 -22.38 -1.14
CA THR A 297 0.94 -22.35 0.28
C THR A 297 -0.26 -22.00 1.14
N GLN A 298 -0.17 -22.25 2.43
CA GLN A 298 -1.23 -21.89 3.37
C GLN A 298 -1.02 -20.52 4.02
N LEU A 299 0.23 -20.03 4.08
CA LEU A 299 0.54 -18.75 4.70
C LEU A 299 1.82 -18.15 4.10
N PHE A 300 1.94 -16.82 4.17
CA PHE A 300 3.16 -16.10 3.86
C PHE A 300 3.87 -15.64 5.14
N PRO A 301 5.21 -15.67 5.19
CA PRO A 301 5.96 -15.06 6.27
C PRO A 301 5.71 -13.54 6.27
N ARG A 302 5.38 -12.99 7.45
CA ARG A 302 5.04 -11.57 7.61
C ARG A 302 5.78 -10.95 8.80
N THR A 303 6.02 -9.65 8.73
CA THR A 303 6.47 -8.86 9.87
C THR A 303 5.36 -8.75 10.94
N ALA A 304 5.73 -8.28 12.14
CA ALA A 304 4.76 -7.99 13.20
C ALA A 304 3.64 -6.99 12.79
N ASN A 305 3.91 -6.15 11.79
CA ASN A 305 2.95 -5.19 11.22
C ASN A 305 2.17 -5.74 10.01
N GLY A 306 2.31 -7.04 9.70
CA GLY A 306 1.56 -7.72 8.63
C GLY A 306 2.21 -7.71 7.26
N LYS A 307 3.31 -6.97 7.03
CA LYS A 307 3.98 -6.86 5.73
C LYS A 307 4.66 -8.18 5.34
N VAL A 308 4.45 -8.62 4.10
CA VAL A 308 5.07 -9.85 3.54
C VAL A 308 6.60 -9.74 3.48
N LEU A 309 7.28 -10.77 3.95
CA LEU A 309 8.75 -10.90 3.92
C LEU A 309 9.22 -11.54 2.61
N ARG A 310 9.14 -10.80 1.49
CA ARG A 310 9.51 -11.29 0.14
C ARG A 310 10.92 -11.87 0.07
N LYS A 311 11.88 -11.22 0.76
CA LYS A 311 13.28 -11.66 0.79
C LYS A 311 13.42 -13.07 1.40
N GLN A 312 12.65 -13.37 2.45
CA GLN A 312 12.60 -14.71 3.03
C GLN A 312 11.97 -15.70 2.06
N MET A 313 10.85 -15.36 1.43
CA MET A 313 10.18 -16.22 0.45
C MET A 313 11.10 -16.55 -0.74
N LYS A 314 11.87 -15.57 -1.26
CA LYS A 314 12.88 -15.81 -2.30
C LYS A 314 13.97 -16.79 -1.84
N ALA A 315 14.39 -16.73 -0.58
CA ALA A 315 15.36 -17.67 -0.03
C ALA A 315 14.79 -19.08 0.11
N ASP A 316 13.52 -19.20 0.48
CA ASP A 316 12.83 -20.49 0.66
C ASP A 316 12.60 -21.21 -0.69
N LEU A 317 12.49 -20.47 -1.81
CA LEU A 317 12.40 -21.04 -3.16
C LEU A 317 13.73 -21.68 -3.64
N LYS A 318 14.87 -21.35 -3.02
CA LYS A 318 16.19 -21.89 -3.37
C LYS A 318 16.53 -23.20 -2.64
N ASN A 319 15.70 -23.61 -1.67
CA ASN A 319 15.87 -24.83 -0.87
C ASN A 319 14.83 -25.88 -1.24
#